data_041b964784aec2cac28718cd9a5271a2
#
_entry.id   041b964784aec2cac28718cd9a5271a2
#
_cell.length_a   1.000
_cell.length_b   1.000
_cell.length_c   1.000
_cell.angle_alpha   90.00
_cell.angle_beta   90.00
_cell.angle_gamma   90.00
#
_symmetry.space_group_name_H-M   'P 1'
#
loop_
_entity.id
_entity.type
_entity.pdbx_description
1 polymer ?
#
loop_
_entity_poly.entity_id
_entity_poly.type
_entity_poly.pdbx_seq_one_letter_code
_entity_poly.pdbx_strand_id
1 'polypeptide(L)'
;MFLVDNAYGITVDICGPTSLRRSDLHLLRDSAINARLALLQADEDEQYSIFGDSAYPTLSHLESYGQHTRAWISAMKKVRISIEWNYGTTGALFKYLALPWKLRLMRSPNVAKVFTVCTILKNCHAILYGNQTSNYFNVSLPDGFIDYYVNQHDLP
;
A
#
# COMPACT_ATOMS: atom_id res chain seq x y z
N MET A 1 -9.84 -5.21 2.28
CA MET A 1 -9.04 -4.53 1.24
C MET A 1 -7.61 -4.51 1.72
N PHE A 2 -6.68 -4.82 0.85
CA PHE A 2 -5.25 -4.92 1.11
C PHE A 2 -4.54 -3.77 0.39
N LEU A 3 -3.64 -3.06 1.06
CA LEU A 3 -2.82 -1.99 0.49
C LEU A 3 -1.35 -2.29 0.76
N VAL A 4 -0.50 -1.96 -0.20
CA VAL A 4 0.95 -1.95 -0.05
C VAL A 4 1.45 -0.54 -0.33
N ASP A 5 2.17 0.01 0.62
CA ASP A 5 2.82 1.32 0.50
C ASP A 5 4.33 1.13 0.45
N ASN A 6 4.99 1.98 -0.32
CA ASN A 6 6.45 2.06 -0.32
C ASN A 6 6.96 3.03 0.77
N ALA A 7 8.28 3.13 0.90
CA ALA A 7 8.94 4.00 1.88
C ALA A 7 8.61 5.50 1.72
N TYR A 8 8.14 5.91 0.56
CA TYR A 8 7.74 7.30 0.28
C TYR A 8 6.28 7.60 0.65
N GLY A 9 5.53 6.60 1.14
CA GLY A 9 4.09 6.73 1.43
C GLY A 9 3.21 6.75 0.19
N ILE A 10 3.68 6.15 -0.89
CA ILE A 10 2.92 5.96 -2.13
C ILE A 10 2.35 4.55 -2.13
N THR A 11 1.07 4.42 -2.37
CA THR A 11 0.41 3.12 -2.52
C THR A 11 0.80 2.52 -3.86
N VAL A 12 1.47 1.39 -3.83
CA VAL A 12 1.97 0.68 -5.03
C VAL A 12 1.09 -0.50 -5.43
N ASP A 13 0.29 -1.01 -4.50
CA ASP A 13 -0.64 -2.10 -4.80
C ASP A 13 -1.93 -2.00 -3.99
N ILE A 14 -3.05 -2.36 -4.63
CA ILE A 14 -4.38 -2.38 -4.02
C ILE A 14 -5.08 -3.66 -4.44
N CYS A 15 -5.49 -4.47 -3.47
CA CYS A 15 -6.31 -5.66 -3.71
C CYS A 15 -7.64 -5.60 -2.93
N GLY A 16 -8.73 -5.91 -3.59
CA GLY A 16 -10.07 -5.91 -3.03
C GLY A 16 -10.96 -4.82 -3.61
N PRO A 17 -12.17 -4.66 -3.09
CA PRO A 17 -12.72 -5.19 -1.84
C PRO A 17 -13.14 -6.65 -1.93
N THR A 18 -13.11 -7.31 -0.79
CA THR A 18 -13.72 -8.63 -0.64
C THR A 18 -14.78 -8.62 0.44
N SER A 19 -15.59 -9.66 0.51
CA SER A 19 -16.58 -9.77 1.59
C SER A 19 -15.87 -9.82 2.95
N LEU A 20 -16.49 -9.23 3.98
CA LEU A 20 -15.99 -9.22 5.37
C LEU A 20 -15.78 -10.63 5.98
N ARG A 21 -16.24 -11.68 5.31
CA ARG A 21 -16.05 -13.08 5.74
C ARG A 21 -14.71 -13.67 5.31
N ARG A 22 -13.94 -12.98 4.45
CA ARG A 22 -12.63 -13.43 4.00
C ARG A 22 -11.54 -12.87 4.90
N SER A 23 -10.62 -13.72 5.33
CA SER A 23 -9.46 -13.29 6.12
C SER A 23 -8.46 -12.52 5.25
N ASP A 24 -7.62 -11.71 5.90
CA ASP A 24 -6.54 -10.96 5.24
C ASP A 24 -5.59 -11.89 4.48
N LEU A 25 -5.41 -13.12 4.98
CA LEU A 25 -4.62 -14.15 4.30
C LEU A 25 -5.21 -14.57 2.95
N HIS A 26 -6.54 -14.60 2.83
CA HIS A 26 -7.22 -14.85 1.55
C HIS A 26 -6.96 -13.71 0.56
N LEU A 27 -7.03 -12.46 1.05
CA LEU A 27 -6.73 -11.29 0.25
C LEU A 27 -5.28 -11.29 -0.25
N LEU A 28 -4.35 -11.66 0.60
CA LEU A 28 -2.95 -11.79 0.24
C LEU A 28 -2.75 -12.80 -0.89
N ARG A 29 -3.41 -13.96 -0.81
CA ARG A 29 -3.33 -14.99 -1.87
C ARG A 29 -3.98 -14.51 -3.17
N ASP A 30 -5.15 -13.88 -3.07
CA ASP A 30 -5.90 -13.37 -4.23
C ASP A 30 -5.15 -12.21 -4.93
N SER A 31 -4.31 -11.45 -4.20
CA SER A 31 -3.52 -10.35 -4.76
C SER A 31 -2.39 -10.80 -5.68
N ALA A 32 -1.94 -12.05 -5.56
CA ALA A 32 -0.77 -12.60 -6.25
C ALA A 32 0.51 -11.74 -6.07
N ILE A 33 0.56 -10.88 -5.04
CA ILE A 33 1.66 -9.92 -4.83
C ILE A 33 3.02 -10.63 -4.69
N ASN A 34 3.03 -11.78 -4.02
CA ASN A 34 4.25 -12.56 -3.83
C ASN A 34 4.84 -13.06 -5.18
N ALA A 35 3.99 -13.47 -6.12
CA ALA A 35 4.42 -13.87 -7.46
C ALA A 35 4.91 -12.67 -8.27
N ARG A 36 4.26 -11.50 -8.15
CA ARG A 36 4.70 -10.26 -8.81
C ARG A 36 6.04 -9.77 -8.29
N LEU A 37 6.29 -9.84 -6.97
CA LEU A 37 7.59 -9.51 -6.39
C LEU A 37 8.68 -10.45 -6.86
N ALA A 38 8.38 -11.75 -6.98
CA ALA A 38 9.33 -12.73 -7.54
C ALA A 38 9.72 -12.43 -9.00
N LEU A 39 8.79 -11.91 -9.80
CA LEU A 39 9.08 -11.47 -11.18
C LEU A 39 9.97 -10.23 -11.20
N LEU A 40 9.71 -9.23 -10.35
CA LEU A 40 10.53 -8.03 -10.24
C LEU A 40 11.96 -8.35 -9.79
N GLN A 41 12.14 -9.35 -8.94
CA GLN A 41 13.46 -9.80 -8.49
C GLN A 41 14.30 -10.49 -9.56
N ALA A 42 13.66 -11.10 -10.58
CA ALA A 42 14.38 -11.77 -11.65
C ALA A 42 15.26 -10.81 -12.48
N ASP A 43 14.93 -9.52 -12.48
CA ASP A 43 15.60 -8.49 -13.29
C ASP A 43 16.59 -7.63 -12.48
N GLU A 44 16.59 -7.74 -11.13
CA GLU A 44 17.43 -6.90 -10.26
C GLU A 44 18.11 -7.77 -9.18
N ASP A 45 19.36 -7.45 -8.82
CA ASP A 45 20.12 -8.13 -7.75
C ASP A 45 19.57 -7.83 -6.34
N GLU A 46 18.53 -6.99 -6.22
CA GLU A 46 17.94 -6.59 -4.94
C GLU A 46 16.73 -7.40 -4.58
N GLN A 47 16.67 -7.88 -3.32
CA GLN A 47 15.55 -8.61 -2.80
C GLN A 47 14.48 -7.67 -2.25
N TYR A 48 13.32 -7.60 -2.94
CA TYR A 48 12.16 -6.88 -2.46
C TYR A 48 11.33 -7.73 -1.50
N SER A 49 11.01 -7.17 -0.35
CA SER A 49 10.15 -7.80 0.66
C SER A 49 9.04 -6.85 1.09
N ILE A 50 7.88 -7.42 1.40
CA ILE A 50 6.78 -6.70 2.03
C ILE A 50 6.78 -7.03 3.51
N PHE A 51 6.62 -6.02 4.36
CA PHE A 51 6.44 -6.21 5.79
C PHE A 51 4.95 -6.21 6.16
N GLY A 52 4.45 -7.35 6.62
CA GLY A 52 3.08 -7.56 7.05
C GLY A 52 2.88 -7.50 8.57
N ASP A 53 1.61 -7.50 9.00
CA ASP A 53 1.24 -7.66 10.39
C ASP A 53 1.52 -9.10 10.88
N SER A 54 1.55 -9.31 12.20
CA SER A 54 1.72 -10.62 12.83
C SER A 54 0.68 -11.67 12.41
N ALA A 55 -0.45 -11.24 11.84
CA ALA A 55 -1.47 -12.13 11.28
C ALA A 55 -1.05 -12.81 9.97
N TYR A 56 -0.01 -12.30 9.30
CA TYR A 56 0.48 -12.88 8.05
C TYR A 56 1.59 -13.90 8.30
N PRO A 57 1.59 -15.03 7.57
CA PRO A 57 2.70 -15.98 7.61
C PRO A 57 3.93 -15.37 6.95
N THR A 58 5.12 -15.77 7.40
CA THR A 58 6.35 -15.45 6.68
C THR A 58 6.41 -16.26 5.39
N LEU A 59 6.61 -15.58 4.26
CA LEU A 59 6.79 -16.14 2.92
C LEU A 59 8.10 -15.62 2.34
N SER A 60 8.49 -16.09 1.13
CA SER A 60 9.74 -15.70 0.48
C SER A 60 9.91 -14.18 0.32
N HIS A 61 8.82 -13.45 0.08
CA HIS A 61 8.81 -11.98 -0.09
C HIS A 61 7.90 -11.27 0.90
N LEU A 62 7.45 -11.95 1.95
CA LEU A 62 6.62 -11.40 3.00
C LEU A 62 7.26 -11.69 4.36
N GLU A 63 7.67 -10.64 5.03
CA GLU A 63 8.26 -10.71 6.36
C GLU A 63 7.21 -10.37 7.42
N SER A 64 7.26 -11.07 8.54
CA SER A 64 6.40 -10.84 9.70
C SER A 64 7.20 -10.85 10.99
N TYR A 65 6.55 -10.55 12.10
CA TYR A 65 7.22 -10.39 13.41
C TYR A 65 7.99 -11.62 13.92
N GLY A 66 7.72 -12.82 13.41
CA GLY A 66 8.10 -14.08 14.06
C GLY A 66 9.58 -14.44 14.06
N GLN A 67 10.43 -13.84 13.23
CA GLN A 67 11.84 -14.26 13.02
C GLN A 67 12.87 -13.17 13.30
N HIS A 68 12.46 -12.00 13.79
CA HIS A 68 13.32 -10.84 13.92
C HIS A 68 13.59 -10.43 15.38
N THR A 69 14.68 -9.69 15.60
CA THR A 69 15.01 -9.15 16.91
C THR A 69 13.98 -8.12 17.39
N ARG A 70 13.85 -7.95 18.71
CA ARG A 70 12.95 -6.95 19.30
C ARG A 70 13.21 -5.53 18.79
N ALA A 71 14.47 -5.17 18.57
CA ALA A 71 14.87 -3.85 18.05
C ALA A 71 14.35 -3.66 16.61
N TRP A 72 14.54 -4.66 15.76
CA TRP A 72 14.05 -4.65 14.39
C TRP A 72 12.53 -4.56 14.33
N ILE A 73 11.82 -5.39 15.11
CA ILE A 73 10.35 -5.35 15.22
C ILE A 73 9.87 -3.95 15.65
N SER A 74 10.56 -3.31 16.62
CA SER A 74 10.21 -1.96 17.07
C SER A 74 10.39 -0.92 15.96
N ALA A 75 11.46 -1.02 15.17
CA ALA A 75 11.70 -0.15 14.02
C ALA A 75 10.62 -0.33 12.94
N MET A 76 10.30 -1.56 12.58
CA MET A 76 9.29 -1.87 11.57
C MET A 76 7.85 -1.49 11.98
N LYS A 77 7.54 -1.54 13.29
CA LYS A 77 6.28 -0.99 13.80
C LYS A 77 6.14 0.51 13.54
N LYS A 78 7.25 1.26 13.64
CA LYS A 78 7.26 2.70 13.33
C LYS A 78 7.07 2.94 11.82
N VAL A 79 7.69 2.13 10.98
CA VAL A 79 7.49 2.22 9.51
C VAL A 79 6.03 1.93 9.15
N ARG A 80 5.43 0.92 9.78
CA ARG A 80 4.05 0.51 9.50
C ARG A 80 2.99 1.58 9.79
N ILE A 81 3.29 2.55 10.64
CA ILE A 81 2.37 3.67 10.92
C ILE A 81 2.07 4.50 9.66
N SER A 82 2.95 4.45 8.66
CA SER A 82 2.75 5.13 7.37
C SER A 82 1.47 4.69 6.66
N ILE A 83 1.11 3.40 6.76
CA ILE A 83 -0.13 2.86 6.18
C ILE A 83 -1.36 3.49 6.84
N GLU A 84 -1.33 3.67 8.16
CA GLU A 84 -2.42 4.32 8.90
C GLU A 84 -2.57 5.79 8.48
N TRP A 85 -1.45 6.50 8.32
CA TRP A 85 -1.45 7.87 7.79
C TRP A 85 -2.00 7.92 6.37
N ASN A 86 -1.69 6.93 5.55
CA ASN A 86 -2.15 6.86 4.18
C ASN A 86 -3.68 6.72 4.10
N TYR A 87 -4.27 5.85 4.93
CA TYR A 87 -5.73 5.76 5.09
C TYR A 87 -6.33 7.07 5.60
N GLY A 88 -5.72 7.66 6.62
CA GLY A 88 -6.15 8.94 7.20
C GLY A 88 -6.13 10.07 6.17
N THR A 89 -5.05 10.19 5.40
CA THR A 89 -4.91 11.19 4.34
C THR A 89 -5.94 11.00 3.25
N THR A 90 -6.18 9.76 2.80
CA THR A 90 -7.21 9.47 1.80
C THR A 90 -8.60 9.93 2.29
N GLY A 91 -8.95 9.62 3.54
CA GLY A 91 -10.21 10.08 4.13
C GLY A 91 -10.29 11.60 4.33
N ALA A 92 -9.16 12.25 4.63
CA ALA A 92 -9.09 13.71 4.80
C ALA A 92 -9.26 14.46 3.47
N LEU A 93 -8.60 13.98 2.42
CA LEU A 93 -8.71 14.57 1.07
C LEU A 93 -10.10 14.31 0.45
N PHE A 94 -10.65 13.12 0.66
CA PHE A 94 -11.91 12.71 0.05
C PHE A 94 -12.98 12.45 1.11
N LYS A 95 -13.66 13.50 1.54
CA LYS A 95 -14.68 13.48 2.62
C LYS A 95 -15.79 12.46 2.40
N TYR A 96 -16.08 12.08 1.16
CA TYR A 96 -17.02 11.00 0.86
C TYR A 96 -16.61 9.68 1.53
N LEU A 97 -15.32 9.37 1.58
CA LEU A 97 -14.78 8.16 2.18
C LEU A 97 -14.75 8.22 3.72
N ALA A 98 -14.74 9.40 4.31
CA ALA A 98 -14.73 9.61 5.76
C ALA A 98 -16.11 9.48 6.42
N LEU A 99 -17.19 9.23 5.66
CA LEU A 99 -18.56 9.15 6.16
C LEU A 99 -19.00 7.69 6.38
N PRO A 100 -18.72 7.08 7.54
CA PRO A 100 -18.92 5.63 7.76
C PRO A 100 -20.37 5.16 7.63
N TRP A 101 -21.34 6.02 7.94
CA TRP A 101 -22.76 5.69 7.86
C TRP A 101 -23.33 5.72 6.43
N LYS A 102 -22.69 6.41 5.49
CA LYS A 102 -23.06 6.37 4.05
C LYS A 102 -22.37 5.23 3.30
N LEU A 103 -21.26 4.73 3.85
CA LEU A 103 -20.47 3.64 3.28
C LEU A 103 -21.00 2.27 3.73
N ARG A 104 -22.28 2.01 3.56
CA ARG A 104 -22.79 0.63 3.65
C ARG A 104 -22.26 -0.11 2.43
N LEU A 105 -21.05 -0.67 2.57
CA LEU A 105 -20.30 -1.42 1.54
C LEU A 105 -21.16 -2.45 0.79
N MET A 106 -22.19 -2.99 1.44
CA MET A 106 -23.12 -3.93 0.83
C MET A 106 -24.21 -3.28 -0.04
N ARG A 107 -24.46 -1.99 0.08
CA ARG A 107 -25.48 -1.27 -0.68
C ARG A 107 -24.94 -0.40 -1.82
N SER A 108 -23.63 -0.16 -1.86
CA SER A 108 -23.00 0.62 -2.92
C SER A 108 -21.83 -0.16 -3.53
N PRO A 109 -22.06 -0.89 -4.62
CA PRO A 109 -21.01 -1.70 -5.28
C PRO A 109 -19.83 -0.87 -5.79
N ASN A 110 -19.98 0.45 -5.82
CA ASN A 110 -18.98 1.36 -6.36
C ASN A 110 -17.99 1.90 -5.31
N VAL A 111 -18.21 1.69 -4.00
CA VAL A 111 -17.32 2.27 -2.95
C VAL A 111 -15.88 1.84 -3.13
N ALA A 112 -15.66 0.61 -3.52
CA ALA A 112 -14.32 0.11 -3.80
C ALA A 112 -13.63 0.81 -4.96
N LYS A 113 -14.35 0.95 -6.07
CA LYS A 113 -13.84 1.68 -7.24
C LYS A 113 -13.54 3.13 -6.87
N VAL A 114 -14.43 3.77 -6.11
CA VAL A 114 -14.21 5.13 -5.59
C VAL A 114 -12.97 5.18 -4.72
N PHE A 115 -12.80 4.22 -3.80
CA PHE A 115 -11.61 4.16 -2.95
C PHE A 115 -10.33 4.00 -3.78
N THR A 116 -10.32 3.11 -4.76
CA THR A 116 -9.17 2.91 -5.66
C THR A 116 -8.82 4.21 -6.40
N VAL A 117 -9.81 4.87 -6.98
CA VAL A 117 -9.60 6.16 -7.66
C VAL A 117 -9.08 7.22 -6.69
N CYS A 118 -9.66 7.33 -5.51
CA CYS A 118 -9.20 8.25 -4.48
C CYS A 118 -7.76 7.98 -4.04
N THR A 119 -7.35 6.71 -3.96
CA THR A 119 -5.96 6.34 -3.63
C THR A 119 -5.00 6.73 -4.74
N ILE A 120 -5.37 6.54 -6.00
CA ILE A 120 -4.57 7.00 -7.15
C ILE A 120 -4.42 8.53 -7.10
N LEU A 121 -5.52 9.26 -6.92
CA LEU A 121 -5.48 10.72 -6.83
C LEU A 121 -4.69 11.20 -5.60
N LYS A 122 -4.75 10.48 -4.47
CA LYS A 122 -3.91 10.74 -3.28
C LYS A 122 -2.43 10.53 -3.62
N ASN A 123 -2.08 9.52 -4.40
CA ASN A 123 -0.71 9.34 -4.87
C ASN A 123 -0.24 10.52 -5.71
N CYS A 124 -1.05 10.98 -6.67
CA CYS A 124 -0.75 12.19 -7.46
C CYS A 124 -0.55 13.41 -6.56
N HIS A 125 -1.43 13.60 -5.57
CA HIS A 125 -1.29 14.67 -4.60
C HIS A 125 0.02 14.57 -3.81
N ALA A 126 0.39 13.37 -3.33
CA ALA A 126 1.62 13.14 -2.59
C ALA A 126 2.87 13.41 -3.43
N ILE A 127 2.84 13.08 -4.73
CA ILE A 127 3.93 13.35 -5.67
C ILE A 127 4.11 14.85 -5.90
N LEU A 128 3.03 15.59 -6.04
CA LEU A 128 3.07 17.03 -6.34
C LEU A 128 3.37 17.91 -5.11
N TYR A 129 2.88 17.51 -3.93
CA TYR A 129 2.88 18.36 -2.74
C TYR A 129 3.63 17.74 -1.55
N GLY A 130 4.14 16.52 -1.71
CA GLY A 130 4.69 15.74 -0.61
C GLY A 130 3.61 15.10 0.26
N ASN A 131 4.03 14.31 1.25
CA ASN A 131 3.14 13.65 2.19
C ASN A 131 3.78 13.53 3.58
N GLN A 132 2.96 13.13 4.57
CA GLN A 132 3.41 13.00 5.95
C GLN A 132 4.52 11.93 6.10
N THR A 133 4.46 10.85 5.36
CA THR A 133 5.42 9.75 5.41
C THR A 133 6.81 10.20 4.95
N SER A 134 6.90 10.83 3.77
CA SER A 134 8.15 11.34 3.23
C SER A 134 8.78 12.39 4.16
N ASN A 135 7.96 13.27 4.72
CA ASN A 135 8.43 14.29 5.67
C ASN A 135 8.94 13.67 6.98
N TYR A 136 8.24 12.66 7.52
CA TYR A 136 8.61 12.01 8.78
C TYR A 136 9.89 11.20 8.66
N PHE A 137 10.07 10.48 7.57
CA PHE A 137 11.26 9.68 7.32
C PHE A 137 12.40 10.46 6.64
N ASN A 138 12.17 11.74 6.32
CA ASN A 138 13.12 12.60 5.61
C ASN A 138 13.61 11.96 4.30
N VAL A 139 12.68 11.41 3.54
CA VAL A 139 12.94 10.81 2.22
C VAL A 139 12.31 11.68 1.14
N SER A 140 13.10 12.02 0.12
CA SER A 140 12.59 12.73 -1.05
C SER A 140 12.05 11.74 -2.07
N LEU A 141 10.97 12.10 -2.74
CA LEU A 141 10.52 11.35 -3.91
C LEU A 141 11.61 11.42 -4.99
N PRO A 142 11.89 10.30 -5.67
CA PRO A 142 12.86 10.31 -6.77
C PRO A 142 12.51 11.36 -7.82
N ASP A 143 13.51 12.09 -8.29
CA ASP A 143 13.37 12.96 -9.44
C ASP A 143 12.91 12.12 -10.64
N GLY A 144 11.91 12.59 -11.38
CA GLY A 144 11.35 11.84 -12.50
C GLY A 144 10.29 10.80 -12.11
N PHE A 145 9.83 10.74 -10.85
CA PHE A 145 8.73 9.85 -10.46
C PHE A 145 7.45 10.13 -11.29
N ILE A 146 7.23 11.39 -11.67
CA ILE A 146 6.16 11.78 -12.59
C ILE A 146 6.44 11.21 -13.98
N ASP A 147 7.67 11.32 -14.47
CA ASP A 147 8.09 10.81 -15.77
C ASP A 147 7.97 9.28 -15.82
N TYR A 148 8.31 8.59 -14.74
CA TYR A 148 8.13 7.14 -14.63
C TYR A 148 6.66 6.72 -14.77
N TYR A 149 5.71 7.43 -14.14
CA TYR A 149 4.28 7.12 -14.26
C TYR A 149 3.69 7.52 -15.62
N VAL A 150 4.20 8.57 -16.24
CA VAL A 150 3.73 9.05 -17.53
C VAL A 150 4.32 8.23 -18.68
N ASN A 151 5.58 7.83 -18.58
CA ASN A 151 6.30 7.14 -19.64
C ASN A 151 6.16 5.61 -19.64
N GLN A 152 5.53 5.02 -18.60
CA GLN A 152 5.20 3.57 -18.60
C GLN A 152 4.13 3.18 -19.64
N HIS A 153 3.53 4.12 -20.35
CA HIS A 153 2.61 3.82 -21.45
C HIS A 153 3.30 3.41 -22.75
N ASP A 154 4.64 3.46 -22.83
CA ASP A 154 5.41 3.04 -24.00
C ASP A 154 6.03 1.63 -23.83
N LEU A 155 5.49 0.79 -22.93
CA LEU A 155 5.86 -0.62 -22.90
C LEU A 155 5.13 -1.38 -24.00
N PRO A 156 5.85 -2.18 -24.80
CA PRO A 156 5.36 -2.89 -25.97
C PRO A 156 4.30 -3.94 -25.68
#